data_9a374ce9c0f4a89f030be5735e0acfb5
#
_entry.id   9a374ce9c0f4a89f030be5735e0acfb5
#
_cell.length_a   1.000
_cell.length_b   1.000
_cell.length_c   1.000
_cell.angle_alpha   90.00
_cell.angle_beta   90.00
_cell.angle_gamma   90.00
#
_symmetry.space_group_name_H-M   'P 1'
#
loop_
_entity.id
_entity.type
_entity.pdbx_description
1 polymer ?
#
loop_
_entity_poly.entity_id
_entity_poly.type
_entity_poly.pdbx_seq_one_letter_code
_entity_poly.pdbx_strand_id
1 'polypeptide(L)'
;MGIDFSTKKCSECGNKTYKRTEFSGKWNHPWQNYPCVFLLEDISLWACTHCKNIASIKGDAENLDRVIENSIREQTLQFIDIIRSKGQISNEKIAILIGISPSYLASLHKKKKTPSFTLWNELKAIAIAPEEMIKRLDPSWDLLKENLLLRA
;
A
#
# COMPACT_ATOMS: atom_id res chain seq x y z
N MET A 1 15.84 15.46 22.90
CA MET A 1 14.65 16.22 23.32
C MET A 1 13.75 16.46 22.11
N GLY A 2 12.50 16.08 22.21
CA GLY A 2 11.53 16.37 21.15
C GLY A 2 11.19 17.86 21.11
N ILE A 3 10.99 18.41 19.91
CA ILE A 3 10.53 19.80 19.74
C ILE A 3 9.05 19.84 20.15
N ASP A 4 8.72 20.71 21.09
CA ASP A 4 7.34 20.95 21.48
C ASP A 4 6.68 21.94 20.50
N PHE A 5 5.70 21.47 19.76
CA PHE A 5 4.94 22.26 18.79
C PHE A 5 3.66 22.88 19.37
N SER A 6 3.30 22.60 20.62
CA SER A 6 2.07 23.13 21.25
C SER A 6 1.99 24.65 21.24
N THR A 7 3.13 25.34 21.24
CA THR A 7 3.23 26.80 21.25
C THR A 7 3.48 27.43 19.87
N LYS A 8 3.72 26.61 18.84
CA LYS A 8 4.02 27.11 17.49
C LYS A 8 2.75 27.38 16.70
N LYS A 9 2.82 28.40 15.85
CA LYS A 9 1.76 28.68 14.88
C LYS A 9 1.80 27.66 13.75
N CYS A 10 0.63 27.23 13.34
CA CYS A 10 0.49 26.42 12.12
C CYS A 10 0.89 27.25 10.89
N SER A 11 1.75 26.67 10.03
CA SER A 11 2.19 27.31 8.78
C SER A 11 1.06 27.52 7.78
N GLU A 12 0.02 26.68 7.82
CA GLU A 12 -1.08 26.71 6.87
C GLU A 12 -2.21 27.66 7.29
N CYS A 13 -2.69 27.56 8.53
CA CYS A 13 -3.85 28.34 9.00
C CYS A 13 -3.51 29.43 10.02
N GLY A 14 -2.27 29.53 10.49
CA GLY A 14 -1.81 30.55 11.44
C GLY A 14 -2.25 30.34 12.89
N ASN A 15 -3.04 29.32 13.21
CA ASN A 15 -3.45 29.01 14.58
C ASN A 15 -2.32 28.37 15.40
N LYS A 16 -2.28 28.67 16.70
CA LYS A 16 -1.26 28.15 17.63
C LYS A 16 -1.74 26.87 18.33
N THR A 17 -2.22 25.89 17.60
CA THR A 17 -2.87 24.76 18.25
C THR A 17 -2.45 23.42 17.66
N TYR A 18 -1.17 23.13 17.70
CA TYR A 18 -0.69 21.78 17.44
C TYR A 18 -0.92 20.90 18.67
N LYS A 19 -1.40 19.69 18.42
CA LYS A 19 -1.57 18.66 19.46
C LYS A 19 -0.97 17.35 18.97
N ARG A 20 -0.36 16.61 19.89
CA ARG A 20 0.07 15.23 19.61
C ARG A 20 -1.18 14.38 19.37
N THR A 21 -1.30 13.83 18.17
CA THR A 21 -2.48 13.11 17.69
C THR A 21 -2.07 11.74 17.21
N GLU A 22 -2.81 10.71 17.62
CA GLU A 22 -2.62 9.36 17.12
C GLU A 22 -3.38 9.15 15.81
N PHE A 23 -2.71 8.51 14.86
CA PHE A 23 -3.28 8.10 13.59
C PHE A 23 -3.24 6.58 13.49
N SER A 24 -4.37 5.99 13.13
CA SER A 24 -4.53 4.55 12.93
C SER A 24 -5.38 4.28 11.71
N GLY A 25 -5.23 3.10 11.13
CA GLY A 25 -6.00 2.69 9.97
C GLY A 25 -5.66 3.51 8.72
N LYS A 26 -6.66 4.11 8.08
CA LYS A 26 -6.47 4.78 6.80
C LYS A 26 -5.70 6.11 6.94
N TRP A 27 -4.50 6.14 6.36
CA TRP A 27 -3.69 7.35 6.18
C TRP A 27 -4.08 8.04 4.88
N ASN A 28 -4.76 9.19 4.99
CA ASN A 28 -5.37 9.88 3.85
C ASN A 28 -4.46 10.89 3.15
N HIS A 29 -3.17 10.88 3.45
CA HIS A 29 -2.20 11.75 2.79
C HIS A 29 -1.38 10.94 1.78
N PRO A 30 -1.06 11.51 0.62
CA PRO A 30 -0.19 10.85 -0.35
C PRO A 30 1.17 10.52 0.26
N TRP A 31 1.69 9.35 -0.08
CA TRP A 31 3.04 8.94 0.25
C TRP A 31 3.69 8.33 -0.99
N GLN A 32 4.73 8.98 -1.52
CA GLN A 32 5.30 8.65 -2.83
C GLN A 32 4.17 8.57 -3.89
N ASN A 33 4.02 7.44 -4.57
CA ASN A 33 2.98 7.22 -5.57
C ASN A 33 1.66 6.63 -4.98
N TYR A 34 1.62 6.39 -3.68
CA TYR A 34 0.42 5.90 -2.99
C TYR A 34 -0.51 7.07 -2.65
N PRO A 35 -1.75 7.08 -3.13
CA PRO A 35 -2.71 8.14 -2.80
C PRO A 35 -3.17 8.07 -1.34
N CYS A 36 -3.18 6.89 -0.76
CA CYS A 36 -3.41 6.64 0.65
C CYS A 36 -2.81 5.27 1.03
N VAL A 37 -2.59 5.05 2.32
CA VAL A 37 -2.08 3.78 2.85
C VAL A 37 -2.91 3.37 4.05
N PHE A 38 -3.15 2.08 4.23
CA PHE A 38 -3.75 1.55 5.45
C PHE A 38 -2.63 1.17 6.43
N LEU A 39 -2.53 1.91 7.53
CA LEU A 39 -1.51 1.69 8.55
C LEU A 39 -1.84 0.43 9.36
N LEU A 40 -0.88 -0.44 9.54
CA LEU A 40 -0.97 -1.62 10.40
C LEU A 40 -0.47 -1.36 11.83
N GLU A 41 0.16 -0.21 12.04
CA GLU A 41 0.69 0.25 13.33
C GLU A 41 0.25 1.69 13.56
N ASP A 42 -0.15 2.01 14.77
CA ASP A 42 -0.53 3.37 15.14
C ASP A 42 0.70 4.28 15.18
N ILE A 43 0.51 5.54 14.80
CA ILE A 43 1.57 6.55 14.82
C ILE A 43 1.08 7.84 15.46
N SER A 44 1.91 8.43 16.29
CA SER A 44 1.66 9.72 16.95
C SER A 44 2.43 10.84 16.25
N LEU A 45 1.73 11.86 15.80
CA LEU A 45 2.28 13.02 15.10
C LEU A 45 1.73 14.33 15.65
N TRP A 46 2.46 15.42 15.49
CA TRP A 46 1.95 16.75 15.76
C TRP A 46 1.01 17.21 14.64
N ALA A 47 -0.27 17.40 14.95
CA ALA A 47 -1.27 17.85 14.01
C ALA A 47 -1.95 19.14 14.51
N CYS A 48 -2.21 20.06 13.58
CA CYS A 48 -2.97 21.26 13.90
C CYS A 48 -4.41 20.89 14.23
N THR A 49 -4.91 21.35 15.37
CA THR A 49 -6.29 21.05 15.81
C THR A 49 -7.35 21.73 14.94
N HIS A 50 -6.97 22.78 14.21
CA HIS A 50 -7.88 23.54 13.33
C HIS A 50 -7.91 22.98 11.91
N CYS A 51 -6.78 22.99 11.19
CA CYS A 51 -6.72 22.58 9.76
C CYS A 51 -6.20 21.15 9.56
N LYS A 52 -5.81 20.45 10.63
CA LYS A 52 -5.24 19.08 10.58
C LYS A 52 -3.88 18.97 9.89
N ASN A 53 -3.25 20.08 9.53
CA ASN A 53 -1.90 20.04 8.98
C ASN A 53 -0.91 19.38 9.95
N ILE A 54 -0.04 18.53 9.41
CA ILE A 54 0.94 17.79 10.21
C ILE A 54 2.26 18.53 10.20
N ALA A 55 2.81 18.77 11.41
CA ALA A 55 4.12 19.35 11.54
C ALA A 55 5.19 18.30 11.22
N SER A 56 6.02 18.61 10.24
CA SER A 56 7.13 17.74 9.85
C SER A 56 8.31 17.95 10.79
N ILE A 57 8.53 16.96 11.66
CA ILE A 57 9.73 16.85 12.49
C ILE A 57 10.53 15.67 11.97
N LYS A 58 11.86 15.78 11.88
CA LYS A 58 12.73 14.76 11.31
C LYS A 58 12.47 13.36 11.87
N GLY A 59 12.45 13.20 13.19
CA GLY A 59 12.21 11.90 13.83
C GLY A 59 10.81 11.34 13.59
N ASP A 60 9.79 12.20 13.56
CA ASP A 60 8.42 11.80 13.25
C ASP A 60 8.26 11.42 11.78
N ALA A 61 8.90 12.14 10.87
CA ALA A 61 8.88 11.83 9.45
C ALA A 61 9.54 10.47 9.16
N GLU A 62 10.68 10.20 9.75
CA GLU A 62 11.38 8.91 9.63
C GLU A 62 10.54 7.76 10.20
N ASN A 63 9.87 7.97 11.33
CA ASN A 63 9.00 6.97 11.90
C ASN A 63 7.74 6.75 11.04
N LEU A 64 7.16 7.80 10.49
CA LEU A 64 6.03 7.71 9.57
C LEU A 64 6.39 6.90 8.32
N ASP A 65 7.53 7.22 7.69
CA ASP A 65 8.03 6.48 6.52
C ASP A 65 8.21 5.00 6.84
N ARG A 66 8.81 4.68 7.99
CA ARG A 66 8.99 3.30 8.44
C ARG A 66 7.65 2.56 8.60
N VAL A 67 6.67 3.20 9.27
CA VAL A 67 5.35 2.59 9.51
C VAL A 67 4.61 2.38 8.20
N ILE A 68 4.64 3.35 7.30
CA ILE A 68 4.01 3.25 5.98
C ILE A 68 4.65 2.14 5.15
N GLU A 69 5.98 2.13 5.03
CA GLU A 69 6.70 1.10 4.28
C GLU A 69 6.43 -0.30 4.82
N ASN A 70 6.49 -0.48 6.13
CA ASN A 70 6.19 -1.76 6.76
C ASN A 70 4.75 -2.19 6.49
N SER A 71 3.79 -1.28 6.56
CA SER A 71 2.39 -1.57 6.26
C SER A 71 2.20 -2.04 4.81
N ILE A 72 2.82 -1.37 3.85
CA ILE A 72 2.76 -1.76 2.44
C ILE A 72 3.42 -3.12 2.21
N ARG A 73 4.61 -3.35 2.76
CA ARG A 73 5.35 -4.61 2.62
C ARG A 73 4.60 -5.79 3.23
N GLU A 74 4.00 -5.60 4.39
CA GLU A 74 3.22 -6.64 5.07
C GLU A 74 1.95 -6.98 4.28
N GLN A 75 1.22 -5.99 3.79
CA GLN A 75 0.05 -6.20 2.94
C GLN A 75 0.42 -6.88 1.62
N THR A 76 1.55 -6.51 1.02
CA THR A 76 2.06 -7.16 -0.20
C THR A 76 2.32 -8.65 0.03
N LEU A 77 2.96 -9.00 1.14
CA LEU A 77 3.17 -10.39 1.54
C LEU A 77 1.84 -11.14 1.67
N GLN A 78 0.87 -10.54 2.35
CA GLN A 78 -0.46 -11.14 2.51
C GLN A 78 -1.16 -11.36 1.17
N PHE A 79 -1.08 -10.41 0.24
CA PHE A 79 -1.66 -10.58 -1.10
C PHE A 79 -1.02 -11.75 -1.86
N ILE A 80 0.31 -11.85 -1.84
CA ILE A 80 1.03 -12.95 -2.49
C ILE A 80 0.62 -14.31 -1.87
N ASP A 81 0.52 -14.38 -0.55
CA ASP A 81 0.13 -15.61 0.14
C ASP A 81 -1.32 -16.01 -0.16
N ILE A 82 -2.24 -15.05 -0.24
CA ILE A 82 -3.63 -15.29 -0.64
C ILE A 82 -3.71 -15.79 -2.08
N ILE A 83 -3.01 -15.14 -3.00
CA ILE A 83 -3.00 -15.52 -4.42
C ILE A 83 -2.45 -16.94 -4.57
N ARG A 84 -1.35 -17.25 -3.90
CA ARG A 84 -0.74 -18.57 -3.95
C ARG A 84 -1.64 -19.65 -3.37
N SER A 85 -2.23 -19.42 -2.22
CA SER A 85 -3.04 -20.43 -1.52
C SER A 85 -4.42 -20.62 -2.18
N LYS A 86 -5.15 -19.54 -2.44
CA LYS A 86 -6.48 -19.61 -3.06
C LYS A 86 -6.44 -19.83 -4.56
N GLY A 87 -5.45 -19.27 -5.25
CA GLY A 87 -5.24 -19.48 -6.67
C GLY A 87 -4.57 -20.81 -7.01
N GLN A 88 -3.99 -21.50 -6.03
CA GLN A 88 -3.25 -22.77 -6.21
C GLN A 88 -2.17 -22.69 -7.30
N ILE A 89 -1.44 -21.56 -7.32
CA ILE A 89 -0.35 -21.32 -8.28
C ILE A 89 0.97 -21.05 -7.56
N SER A 90 2.06 -21.28 -8.27
CA SER A 90 3.42 -21.01 -7.78
C SER A 90 3.77 -19.52 -7.83
N ASN A 91 4.81 -19.14 -7.10
CA ASN A 91 5.36 -17.78 -7.18
C ASN A 91 5.84 -17.43 -8.59
N GLU A 92 6.42 -18.39 -9.32
CA GLU A 92 6.85 -18.21 -10.71
C GLU A 92 5.65 -17.88 -11.61
N LYS A 93 4.53 -18.56 -11.44
CA LYS A 93 3.30 -18.27 -12.19
C LYS A 93 2.75 -16.90 -11.85
N ILE A 94 2.75 -16.49 -10.56
CA ILE A 94 2.36 -15.15 -10.15
C ILE A 94 3.24 -14.11 -10.85
N ALA A 95 4.55 -14.29 -10.82
CA ALA A 95 5.50 -13.38 -11.46
C ALA A 95 5.23 -13.21 -12.97
N ILE A 96 4.95 -14.31 -13.67
CA ILE A 96 4.59 -14.30 -15.11
C ILE A 96 3.30 -13.50 -15.32
N LEU A 97 2.26 -13.73 -14.53
CA LEU A 97 0.95 -13.08 -14.67
C LEU A 97 1.02 -11.57 -14.51
N ILE A 98 1.85 -11.08 -13.60
CA ILE A 98 2.00 -9.64 -13.32
C ILE A 98 3.21 -9.00 -14.01
N GLY A 99 3.94 -9.76 -14.83
CA GLY A 99 5.02 -9.24 -15.67
C GLY A 99 6.27 -8.79 -14.92
N ILE A 100 6.60 -9.46 -13.80
CA ILE A 100 7.83 -9.20 -13.04
C ILE A 100 8.75 -10.42 -13.02
N SER A 101 10.02 -10.19 -12.63
CA SER A 101 10.94 -11.33 -12.48
C SER A 101 10.61 -12.14 -11.20
N PRO A 102 10.84 -13.46 -11.22
CA PRO A 102 10.70 -14.29 -10.02
C PRO A 102 11.56 -13.83 -8.84
N SER A 103 12.75 -13.32 -9.11
CA SER A 103 13.64 -12.78 -8.07
C SER A 103 13.10 -11.51 -7.44
N TYR A 104 12.43 -10.66 -8.20
CA TYR A 104 11.76 -9.47 -7.67
C TYR A 104 10.57 -9.85 -6.80
N LEU A 105 9.73 -10.80 -7.26
CA LEU A 105 8.62 -11.32 -6.45
C LEU A 105 9.12 -11.94 -5.13
N ALA A 106 10.23 -12.69 -5.17
CA ALA A 106 10.85 -13.24 -3.97
C ALA A 106 11.32 -12.13 -3.00
N SER A 107 11.82 -11.01 -3.53
CA SER A 107 12.20 -9.84 -2.71
C SER A 107 11.00 -9.18 -2.05
N LEU A 108 9.85 -9.10 -2.73
CA LEU A 108 8.60 -8.61 -2.17
C LEU A 108 8.08 -9.55 -1.07
N HIS A 109 8.09 -10.84 -1.33
CA HIS A 109 7.64 -11.87 -0.37
C HIS A 109 8.49 -11.92 0.89
N LYS A 110 9.79 -11.58 0.79
CA LYS A 110 10.70 -11.46 1.94
C LYS A 110 10.68 -10.07 2.60
N LYS A 111 9.79 -9.20 2.21
CA LYS A 111 9.69 -7.79 2.69
C LYS A 111 10.96 -6.97 2.52
N LYS A 112 11.80 -7.30 1.53
CA LYS A 112 13.05 -6.58 1.25
C LYS A 112 12.86 -5.34 0.40
N LYS A 113 11.76 -5.28 -0.35
CA LYS A 113 11.42 -4.15 -1.25
C LYS A 113 9.97 -3.73 -1.04
N THR A 114 9.73 -2.45 -1.30
CA THR A 114 8.39 -1.87 -1.33
C THR A 114 7.97 -1.79 -2.79
N PRO A 115 6.83 -2.38 -3.19
CA PRO A 115 6.36 -2.31 -4.57
C PRO A 115 5.91 -0.88 -4.92
N SER A 116 5.81 -0.58 -6.21
CA SER A 116 5.07 0.61 -6.67
C SER A 116 3.58 0.48 -6.33
N PHE A 117 2.88 1.61 -6.28
CA PHE A 117 1.42 1.58 -6.06
C PHE A 117 0.69 0.76 -7.14
N THR A 118 1.10 0.89 -8.39
CA THR A 118 0.51 0.11 -9.49
C THR A 118 0.63 -1.39 -9.25
N LEU A 119 1.80 -1.88 -8.90
CA LEU A 119 2.03 -3.30 -8.63
C LEU A 119 1.30 -3.76 -7.36
N TRP A 120 1.32 -2.95 -6.30
CA TRP A 120 0.59 -3.23 -5.07
C TRP A 120 -0.92 -3.36 -5.33
N ASN A 121 -1.47 -2.44 -6.13
CA ASN A 121 -2.90 -2.42 -6.47
C ASN A 121 -3.29 -3.60 -7.37
N GLU A 122 -2.41 -4.01 -8.28
CA GLU A 122 -2.59 -5.20 -9.11
C GLU A 122 -2.61 -6.49 -8.26
N LEU A 123 -1.64 -6.65 -7.37
CA LEU A 123 -1.62 -7.77 -6.42
C LEU A 123 -2.87 -7.81 -5.54
N LYS A 124 -3.30 -6.65 -5.05
CA LYS A 124 -4.55 -6.53 -4.29
C LYS A 124 -5.76 -6.97 -5.10
N ALA A 125 -5.88 -6.53 -6.35
CA ALA A 125 -6.99 -6.90 -7.24
C ALA A 125 -7.05 -8.41 -7.47
N ILE A 126 -5.90 -9.06 -7.70
CA ILE A 126 -5.82 -10.51 -7.84
C ILE A 126 -6.18 -11.21 -6.53
N ALA A 127 -5.71 -10.72 -5.38
CA ALA A 127 -5.98 -11.31 -4.08
C ALA A 127 -7.48 -11.26 -3.69
N ILE A 128 -8.22 -10.27 -4.17
CA ILE A 128 -9.68 -10.16 -3.91
C ILE A 128 -10.46 -11.28 -4.61
N ALA A 129 -10.09 -11.63 -5.84
CA ALA A 129 -10.76 -12.66 -6.64
C ALA A 129 -9.71 -13.51 -7.39
N PRO A 130 -8.92 -14.35 -6.70
CA PRO A 130 -7.75 -14.99 -7.29
C PRO A 130 -8.07 -15.88 -8.49
N GLU A 131 -9.08 -16.72 -8.38
CA GLU A 131 -9.44 -17.68 -9.44
C GLU A 131 -9.85 -16.97 -10.73
N GLU A 132 -10.69 -15.95 -10.63
CA GLU A 132 -11.18 -15.19 -11.79
C GLU A 132 -10.05 -14.32 -12.39
N MET A 133 -9.28 -13.64 -11.57
CA MET A 133 -8.21 -12.76 -12.04
C MET A 133 -7.05 -13.53 -12.66
N ILE A 134 -6.67 -14.67 -12.11
CA ILE A 134 -5.66 -15.56 -12.69
C ILE A 134 -6.11 -16.00 -14.09
N LYS A 135 -7.36 -16.40 -14.24
CA LYS A 135 -7.92 -16.77 -15.55
C LYS A 135 -7.84 -15.60 -16.54
N ARG A 136 -8.24 -14.40 -16.12
CA ARG A 136 -8.22 -13.19 -16.98
C ARG A 136 -6.82 -12.75 -17.39
N LEU A 137 -5.85 -12.91 -16.50
CA LEU A 137 -4.45 -12.53 -16.75
C LEU A 137 -3.66 -13.62 -17.47
N ASP A 138 -4.21 -14.82 -17.60
CA ASP A 138 -3.55 -15.89 -18.35
C ASP A 138 -3.48 -15.49 -19.84
N PRO A 139 -2.27 -15.38 -20.44
CA PRO A 139 -2.12 -14.96 -21.83
C PRO A 139 -2.73 -15.94 -22.83
N SER A 140 -3.05 -17.17 -22.41
CA SER A 140 -3.76 -18.15 -23.24
C SER A 140 -5.28 -17.96 -23.26
N TRP A 141 -5.82 -17.11 -22.36
CA TRP A 141 -7.25 -16.84 -22.30
C TRP A 141 -7.66 -15.77 -23.33
N ASP A 142 -8.49 -16.17 -24.27
CA ASP A 142 -8.95 -15.30 -25.36
C ASP A 142 -10.36 -14.76 -25.06
N LEU A 143 -10.40 -13.53 -24.54
CA LEU A 143 -11.64 -12.83 -24.24
C LEU A 143 -12.55 -12.64 -25.45
N LEU A 144 -11.97 -12.40 -26.63
CA LEU A 144 -12.75 -12.22 -27.86
C LEU A 144 -13.41 -13.52 -28.27
N LYS A 145 -12.72 -14.64 -28.13
CA LYS A 145 -13.25 -15.96 -28.41
C LYS A 145 -14.38 -16.35 -27.46
N GLU A 146 -14.23 -16.09 -26.15
CA GLU A 146 -15.29 -16.32 -25.18
C GLU A 146 -16.53 -15.44 -25.47
N ASN A 147 -16.35 -14.17 -25.78
CA ASN A 147 -17.46 -13.28 -26.12
C ASN A 147 -18.19 -13.70 -27.39
N LEU A 148 -17.48 -14.25 -28.37
CA LEU A 148 -18.09 -14.81 -29.58
C LEU A 148 -18.93 -16.06 -29.28
N LEU A 149 -18.45 -16.90 -28.36
CA LEU A 149 -19.19 -18.11 -27.93
C LEU A 149 -20.44 -17.76 -27.12
N LEU A 150 -20.42 -16.68 -26.35
CA LEU A 150 -21.57 -16.20 -25.60
C LEU A 150 -22.64 -15.50 -26.46
N ARG A 151 -22.28 -15.10 -27.69
CA ARG A 151 -23.21 -14.48 -28.67
C ARG A 151 -23.78 -15.46 -29.68
N ALA A 152 -23.27 -16.65 -29.67
CA ALA A 152 -23.80 -17.75 -30.51
C ALA A 152 -24.91 -18.51 -29.80
#